data_c68c02c2d6b1da7254e98a66841fbf47
#
_entry.id   c68c02c2d6b1da7254e98a66841fbf47
#
_cell.length_a   1.000
_cell.length_b   1.000
_cell.length_c   1.000
_cell.angle_alpha   90.00
_cell.angle_beta   90.00
_cell.angle_gamma   90.00
#
_symmetry.space_group_name_H-M   'P 1'
#
loop_
_entity.id
_entity.type
_entity.pdbx_description
1 polymer ?
#
loop_
_entity_poly.entity_id
_entity_poly.type
_entity_poly.pdbx_seq_one_letter_code
_entity_poly.pdbx_strand_id
1 'polypeptide(L)'
;MSDEHEDDNPEIELLPEQGELPMLWRVKKTVDGSIYGPVDANMLKEWANSAQVAPQDMIDLSDDNWRAAPEVEFLDMLWLVKLPPADEIYGPTTIGTLREFIQEGLINERTLATHVKTDQSLPIAALFAAVEFEKKRALKRPPKEAMKSTASLAVEMAKDQRIRQLEEDLKDLRREHESLTHRYRQLSLHLQEGTKPTVVVKK
;
A
#
# COMPACT_ATOMS: atom_id res chain seq x y z
N MET A 1 -7.78 45.71 -49.77
CA MET A 1 -6.59 45.00 -49.26
C MET A 1 -6.88 44.75 -47.79
N SER A 2 -7.43 43.60 -47.53
CA SER A 2 -7.89 43.19 -46.18
C SER A 2 -6.85 42.22 -45.67
N ASP A 3 -6.14 42.60 -44.56
CA ASP A 3 -5.26 41.72 -43.82
C ASP A 3 -6.11 40.94 -42.83
N GLU A 4 -6.30 39.66 -43.12
CA GLU A 4 -6.82 38.69 -42.17
C GLU A 4 -5.69 38.26 -41.25
N HIS A 5 -5.76 38.70 -39.97
CA HIS A 5 -4.92 38.17 -38.88
C HIS A 5 -5.57 36.88 -38.41
N GLU A 6 -4.98 35.75 -38.78
CA GLU A 6 -5.23 34.47 -38.11
C GLU A 6 -4.68 34.55 -36.69
N ASP A 7 -5.59 34.56 -35.71
CA ASP A 7 -5.29 34.33 -34.29
C ASP A 7 -4.89 32.87 -34.10
N ASP A 8 -3.60 32.64 -34.14
CA ASP A 8 -2.95 31.37 -33.75
C ASP A 8 -2.97 31.28 -32.20
N ASN A 9 -4.11 30.83 -31.68
CA ASN A 9 -4.28 30.58 -30.24
C ASN A 9 -3.69 29.20 -29.95
N PRO A 10 -2.56 29.09 -29.24
CA PRO A 10 -2.02 27.78 -28.88
C PRO A 10 -3.01 27.09 -27.94
N GLU A 11 -3.57 25.98 -28.42
CA GLU A 11 -4.31 25.03 -27.59
C GLU A 11 -3.48 24.68 -26.38
N ILE A 12 -3.86 25.23 -25.22
CA ILE A 12 -3.25 24.84 -23.94
C ILE A 12 -3.72 23.41 -23.70
N GLU A 13 -2.86 22.47 -24.04
CA GLU A 13 -2.99 21.07 -23.66
C GLU A 13 -3.04 21.02 -22.12
N LEU A 14 -4.26 20.90 -21.58
CA LEU A 14 -4.47 20.68 -20.15
C LEU A 14 -3.79 19.36 -19.80
N LEU A 15 -2.61 19.48 -19.19
CA LEU A 15 -1.94 18.35 -18.56
C LEU A 15 -2.96 17.64 -17.66
N PRO A 16 -3.04 16.30 -17.68
CA PRO A 16 -3.97 15.58 -16.82
C PRO A 16 -3.70 16.00 -15.38
N GLU A 17 -4.77 16.34 -14.66
CA GLU A 17 -4.73 16.65 -13.22
C GLU A 17 -3.83 15.62 -12.55
N GLN A 18 -2.76 16.10 -11.94
CA GLN A 18 -1.82 15.27 -11.19
C GLN A 18 -2.65 14.64 -10.07
N GLY A 19 -3.03 13.37 -10.27
CA GLY A 19 -3.62 12.58 -9.21
C GLY A 19 -2.71 12.71 -7.98
N GLU A 20 -3.29 13.02 -6.84
CA GLU A 20 -2.54 13.17 -5.59
C GLU A 20 -1.61 11.96 -5.46
N LEU A 21 -0.30 12.22 -5.46
CA LEU A 21 0.69 11.17 -5.30
C LEU A 21 0.38 10.45 -3.98
N PRO A 22 0.36 9.13 -3.96
CA PRO A 22 0.07 8.39 -2.74
C PRO A 22 1.06 8.83 -1.65
N MET A 23 0.54 9.26 -0.50
CA MET A 23 1.37 9.59 0.65
C MET A 23 2.12 8.33 1.08
N LEU A 24 3.43 8.36 0.96
CA LEU A 24 4.31 7.24 1.28
C LEU A 24 5.04 7.50 2.59
N TRP A 25 5.13 6.48 3.41
CA TRP A 25 5.67 6.52 4.76
C TRP A 25 6.96 5.73 4.87
N ARG A 26 7.90 6.20 5.69
CA ARG A 26 9.13 5.51 6.04
C ARG A 26 9.17 5.26 7.54
N VAL A 27 9.73 4.14 7.94
CA VAL A 27 9.93 3.74 9.34
C VAL A 27 11.40 3.63 9.61
N LYS A 28 11.90 4.35 10.59
CA LYS A 28 13.27 4.23 11.09
C LYS A 28 13.27 3.50 12.41
N LYS A 29 13.93 2.37 12.46
CA LYS A 29 14.10 1.58 13.66
C LYS A 29 15.05 2.25 14.64
N THR A 30 14.63 2.38 15.89
CA THR A 30 15.48 2.96 16.93
C THR A 30 16.59 2.01 17.36
N VAL A 31 16.38 0.70 17.24
CA VAL A 31 17.33 -0.33 17.68
C VAL A 31 18.62 -0.34 16.86
N ASP A 32 18.52 -0.22 15.54
CA ASP A 32 19.65 -0.35 14.61
C ASP A 32 19.77 0.80 13.59
N GLY A 33 18.84 1.76 13.63
CA GLY A 33 18.79 2.89 12.70
C GLY A 33 18.36 2.53 11.27
N SER A 34 17.96 1.29 11.01
CA SER A 34 17.50 0.84 9.68
C SER A 34 16.23 1.58 9.25
N ILE A 35 16.15 1.95 7.97
CA ILE A 35 14.98 2.61 7.38
C ILE A 35 14.26 1.65 6.46
N TYR A 36 12.95 1.51 6.68
CA TYR A 36 12.04 0.67 5.89
C TYR A 36 11.01 1.54 5.17
N GLY A 37 10.62 1.14 3.99
CA GLY A 37 9.69 1.85 3.14
C GLY A 37 10.37 2.34 1.83
N PRO A 38 9.70 3.17 1.03
CA PRO A 38 8.40 3.80 1.31
C PRO A 38 7.21 2.83 1.22
N VAL A 39 6.23 2.98 2.11
CA VAL A 39 5.01 2.18 2.15
C VAL A 39 3.77 3.07 2.29
N ASP A 40 2.61 2.58 1.88
CA ASP A 40 1.35 3.29 2.11
C ASP A 40 0.88 3.21 3.57
N ALA A 41 -0.12 4.03 3.91
CA ALA A 41 -0.66 4.12 5.27
C ALA A 41 -1.28 2.80 5.76
N ASN A 42 -1.87 1.98 4.87
CA ASN A 42 -2.48 0.71 5.24
C ASN A 42 -1.41 -0.31 5.63
N MET A 43 -0.35 -0.42 4.81
CA MET A 43 0.79 -1.28 5.10
C MET A 43 1.49 -0.86 6.40
N LEU A 44 1.68 0.44 6.63
CA LEU A 44 2.25 0.94 7.87
C LEU A 44 1.38 0.59 9.09
N LYS A 45 0.05 0.69 8.95
CA LYS A 45 -0.89 0.28 9.99
C LYS A 45 -0.85 -1.23 10.26
N GLU A 46 -0.68 -2.05 9.24
CA GLU A 46 -0.48 -3.50 9.38
C GLU A 46 0.81 -3.81 10.14
N TRP A 47 1.91 -3.13 9.81
CA TRP A 47 3.17 -3.27 10.53
C TRP A 47 3.05 -2.90 12.01
N ALA A 48 2.32 -1.81 12.32
CA ALA A 48 2.06 -1.43 13.71
C ALA A 48 1.20 -2.48 14.44
N ASN A 49 0.20 -3.07 13.77
CA ASN A 49 -0.66 -4.09 14.36
C ASN A 49 0.01 -5.46 14.52
N SER A 50 1.04 -5.76 13.75
CA SER A 50 1.84 -7.00 13.84
C SER A 50 3.13 -6.82 14.65
N ALA A 51 3.17 -5.84 15.55
CA ALA A 51 4.31 -5.52 16.41
C ALA A 51 5.63 -5.20 15.67
N GLN A 52 5.57 -4.95 14.37
CA GLN A 52 6.75 -4.61 13.58
C GLN A 52 7.16 -3.13 13.73
N VAL A 53 6.30 -2.27 14.25
CA VAL A 53 6.59 -0.89 14.61
C VAL A 53 6.52 -0.74 16.12
N ALA A 54 7.66 -0.42 16.74
CA ALA A 54 7.74 -0.20 18.17
C ALA A 54 7.39 1.26 18.53
N PRO A 55 6.97 1.54 19.77
CA PRO A 55 6.64 2.89 20.22
C PRO A 55 7.77 3.91 20.06
N GLN A 56 9.02 3.46 20.18
CA GLN A 56 10.21 4.28 20.05
C GLN A 56 10.68 4.48 18.60
N ASP A 57 10.10 3.76 17.63
CA ASP A 57 10.46 3.92 16.22
C ASP A 57 9.99 5.27 15.69
N MET A 58 10.69 5.78 14.70
CA MET A 58 10.39 7.05 14.08
C MET A 58 9.69 6.85 12.73
N ILE A 59 8.68 7.66 12.48
CA ILE A 59 7.88 7.63 11.26
C ILE A 59 8.04 8.96 10.51
N ASP A 60 8.17 8.89 9.20
CA ASP A 60 8.29 10.05 8.33
C ASP A 60 7.42 9.91 7.08
N LEU A 61 6.82 11.02 6.64
CA LEU A 61 6.00 11.12 5.42
C LEU A 61 6.87 11.40 4.16
N SER A 62 8.11 10.97 4.17
CA SER A 62 9.08 11.20 3.08
C SER A 62 9.47 12.68 2.88
N ASP A 63 9.29 13.50 3.90
CA ASP A 63 9.67 14.91 3.97
C ASP A 63 10.85 15.19 4.92
N ASP A 64 11.50 14.11 5.40
CA ASP A 64 12.57 14.12 6.42
C ASP A 64 12.15 14.72 7.78
N ASN A 65 10.84 14.77 8.05
CA ASN A 65 10.27 15.20 9.32
C ASN A 65 9.87 14.00 10.18
N TRP A 66 10.84 13.43 10.88
CA TRP A 66 10.69 12.24 11.69
C TRP A 66 9.90 12.52 12.98
N ARG A 67 8.84 11.73 13.22
CA ARG A 67 7.98 11.79 14.41
C ARG A 67 7.99 10.44 15.10
N ALA A 68 7.78 10.41 16.41
CA ALA A 68 7.61 9.14 17.13
C ALA A 68 6.35 8.41 16.65
N ALA A 69 6.41 7.08 16.52
CA ALA A 69 5.30 6.29 16.02
C ALA A 69 3.95 6.57 16.75
N PRO A 70 3.89 6.78 18.08
CA PRO A 70 2.65 7.10 18.78
C PRO A 70 2.06 8.49 18.44
N GLU A 71 2.84 9.40 17.87
CA GLU A 71 2.38 10.73 17.43
C GLU A 71 1.62 10.68 16.10
N VAL A 72 1.71 9.57 15.40
CA VAL A 72 1.02 9.35 14.12
C VAL A 72 -0.37 8.78 14.40
N GLU A 73 -1.39 9.65 14.42
CA GLU A 73 -2.74 9.34 14.89
C GLU A 73 -3.38 8.10 14.25
N PHE A 74 -3.22 7.90 12.94
CA PHE A 74 -3.87 6.78 12.25
C PHE A 74 -3.31 5.40 12.62
N LEU A 75 -2.16 5.34 13.31
CA LEU A 75 -1.59 4.08 13.82
C LEU A 75 -2.36 3.55 15.04
N ASP A 76 -3.18 4.38 15.68
CA ASP A 76 -3.99 4.02 16.86
C ASP A 76 -3.17 3.39 18.00
N MET A 77 -1.94 3.92 18.22
CA MET A 77 -1.06 3.50 19.31
C MET A 77 -1.47 4.18 20.61
N LEU A 78 -2.45 3.61 21.30
CA LEU A 78 -3.13 4.25 22.44
C LEU A 78 -3.05 3.45 23.74
N TRP A 79 -2.37 2.31 23.78
CA TRP A 79 -2.41 1.38 24.89
C TRP A 79 -1.04 1.20 25.53
N LEU A 80 -1.00 1.36 26.86
CA LEU A 80 0.14 1.05 27.69
C LEU A 80 -0.10 -0.31 28.38
N VAL A 81 0.92 -1.14 28.46
CA VAL A 81 0.85 -2.44 29.14
C VAL A 81 2.09 -2.65 29.98
N LYS A 82 1.95 -3.31 31.14
CA LYS A 82 3.08 -3.74 31.97
C LYS A 82 3.56 -5.12 31.52
N LEU A 83 4.84 -5.22 31.21
CA LEU A 83 5.48 -6.47 30.79
C LEU A 83 6.16 -7.16 32.01
N PRO A 84 5.82 -8.43 32.31
CA PRO A 84 6.54 -9.20 33.28
C PRO A 84 7.95 -9.56 32.78
N PRO A 85 8.95 -9.85 33.66
CA PRO A 85 8.82 -9.92 35.12
C PRO A 85 9.08 -8.57 35.82
N ALA A 86 9.60 -7.56 35.10
CA ALA A 86 10.05 -6.31 35.71
C ALA A 86 8.93 -5.27 35.90
N ASP A 87 7.67 -5.56 35.45
CA ASP A 87 6.58 -4.61 35.40
C ASP A 87 6.89 -3.33 34.60
N GLU A 88 7.78 -3.46 33.63
CA GLU A 88 8.16 -2.36 32.74
C GLU A 88 6.97 -1.93 31.88
N ILE A 89 6.74 -0.62 31.81
CA ILE A 89 5.65 -0.07 31.01
C ILE A 89 6.08 -0.04 29.53
N TYR A 90 5.38 -0.79 28.70
CA TYR A 90 5.54 -0.80 27.26
C TYR A 90 4.40 -0.04 26.58
N GLY A 91 4.74 0.76 25.60
CA GLY A 91 3.77 1.52 24.79
C GLY A 91 4.12 3.01 24.71
N PRO A 92 3.21 3.82 24.14
CA PRO A 92 1.89 3.46 23.61
C PRO A 92 1.94 2.50 22.43
N THR A 93 1.06 1.52 22.40
CA THR A 93 1.02 0.50 21.35
C THR A 93 -0.41 0.24 20.83
N THR A 94 -0.54 -0.58 19.80
CA THR A 94 -1.83 -0.95 19.20
C THR A 94 -2.47 -2.16 19.89
N ILE A 95 -3.76 -2.37 19.68
CA ILE A 95 -4.46 -3.60 20.10
C ILE A 95 -3.91 -4.84 19.37
N GLY A 96 -3.46 -4.67 18.13
CA GLY A 96 -2.82 -5.73 17.35
C GLY A 96 -1.53 -6.22 18.04
N THR A 97 -0.64 -5.30 18.44
CA THR A 97 0.57 -5.63 19.18
C THR A 97 0.28 -6.38 20.50
N LEU A 98 -0.77 -5.97 21.24
CA LEU A 98 -1.18 -6.69 22.44
C LEU A 98 -1.61 -8.14 22.15
N ARG A 99 -2.19 -8.40 20.98
CA ARG A 99 -2.55 -9.74 20.52
C ARG A 99 -1.30 -10.58 20.25
N GLU A 100 -0.30 -10.01 19.56
CA GLU A 100 0.97 -10.69 19.33
C GLU A 100 1.66 -11.05 20.66
N PHE A 101 1.68 -10.13 21.62
CA PHE A 101 2.26 -10.38 22.94
C PHE A 101 1.58 -11.53 23.71
N ILE A 102 0.26 -11.72 23.53
CA ILE A 102 -0.43 -12.89 24.08
C ILE A 102 -0.03 -14.17 23.35
N GLN A 103 0.08 -14.14 22.03
CA GLN A 103 0.48 -15.30 21.23
C GLN A 103 1.90 -15.75 21.56
N GLU A 104 2.79 -14.80 21.82
CA GLU A 104 4.16 -15.04 22.25
C GLU A 104 4.27 -15.42 23.75
N GLY A 105 3.17 -15.32 24.49
CA GLY A 105 3.15 -15.65 25.94
C GLY A 105 3.80 -14.60 26.83
N LEU A 106 4.10 -13.41 26.34
CA LEU A 106 4.69 -12.30 27.10
C LEU A 106 3.71 -11.72 28.12
N ILE A 107 2.42 -11.68 27.77
CA ILE A 107 1.32 -11.23 28.61
C ILE A 107 0.16 -12.22 28.50
N ASN A 108 -0.89 -12.03 29.31
CA ASN A 108 -2.08 -12.85 29.28
C ASN A 108 -3.35 -11.99 29.18
N GLU A 109 -4.49 -12.62 28.92
CA GLU A 109 -5.79 -11.95 28.76
C GLU A 109 -6.24 -11.16 30.01
N ARG A 110 -5.71 -11.47 31.20
CA ARG A 110 -6.03 -10.77 32.47
C ARG A 110 -5.11 -9.57 32.70
N THR A 111 -4.02 -9.44 31.93
CA THR A 111 -3.12 -8.29 32.01
C THR A 111 -3.90 -7.02 31.74
N LEU A 112 -3.65 -5.99 32.55
CA LEU A 112 -4.29 -4.69 32.37
C LEU A 112 -3.56 -3.87 31.32
N ALA A 113 -4.31 -3.32 30.38
CA ALA A 113 -3.83 -2.30 29.47
C ALA A 113 -4.52 -0.97 29.80
N THR A 114 -3.75 0.12 29.82
CA THR A 114 -4.22 1.46 30.14
C THR A 114 -4.27 2.31 28.88
N HIS A 115 -5.40 2.95 28.64
CA HIS A 115 -5.58 3.83 27.49
C HIS A 115 -4.99 5.21 27.76
N VAL A 116 -4.05 5.65 26.92
CA VAL A 116 -3.28 6.91 27.13
C VAL A 116 -4.15 8.17 27.28
N LYS A 117 -5.22 8.28 26.45
CA LYS A 117 -6.07 9.49 26.44
C LYS A 117 -7.09 9.54 27.56
N THR A 118 -7.56 8.39 28.06
CA THR A 118 -8.67 8.32 29.05
C THR A 118 -8.22 7.83 30.41
N ASP A 119 -6.98 7.36 30.54
CA ASP A 119 -6.39 6.74 31.74
C ASP A 119 -7.22 5.56 32.28
N GLN A 120 -8.05 4.98 31.44
CA GLN A 120 -8.83 3.79 31.79
C GLN A 120 -8.00 2.54 31.62
N SER A 121 -7.96 1.73 32.69
CA SER A 121 -7.32 0.42 32.67
C SER A 121 -8.36 -0.67 32.52
N LEU A 122 -8.18 -1.53 31.52
CA LEU A 122 -9.07 -2.65 31.22
C LEU A 122 -8.26 -3.93 31.03
N PRO A 123 -8.80 -5.10 31.43
CA PRO A 123 -8.22 -6.37 31.03
C PRO A 123 -8.20 -6.52 29.52
N ILE A 124 -7.13 -7.07 28.97
CA ILE A 124 -6.97 -7.23 27.52
C ILE A 124 -8.10 -8.07 26.90
N ALA A 125 -8.61 -9.07 27.64
CA ALA A 125 -9.80 -9.82 27.22
C ALA A 125 -11.00 -8.92 26.96
N ALA A 126 -11.23 -7.90 27.80
CA ALA A 126 -12.33 -6.94 27.61
C ALA A 126 -12.11 -6.04 26.39
N LEU A 127 -10.86 -5.65 26.10
CA LEU A 127 -10.51 -4.90 24.90
C LEU A 127 -10.81 -5.69 23.62
N PHE A 128 -10.41 -6.95 23.57
CA PHE A 128 -10.68 -7.81 22.42
C PHE A 128 -12.16 -8.05 22.23
N ALA A 129 -12.92 -8.29 23.31
CA ALA A 129 -14.36 -8.42 23.24
C ALA A 129 -15.03 -7.16 22.68
N ALA A 130 -14.58 -5.97 23.09
CA ALA A 130 -15.09 -4.70 22.59
C ALA A 130 -14.80 -4.51 21.09
N VAL A 131 -13.59 -4.83 20.63
CA VAL A 131 -13.22 -4.75 19.21
C VAL A 131 -14.01 -5.73 18.36
N GLU A 132 -14.18 -6.98 18.82
CA GLU A 132 -15.00 -7.99 18.13
C GLU A 132 -16.48 -7.57 18.07
N PHE A 133 -17.00 -6.97 19.13
CA PHE A 133 -18.35 -6.44 19.15
C PHE A 133 -18.53 -5.29 18.15
N GLU A 134 -17.61 -4.34 18.13
CA GLU A 134 -17.63 -3.22 17.16
C GLU A 134 -17.51 -3.72 15.73
N LYS A 135 -16.63 -4.69 15.45
CA LYS A 135 -16.49 -5.32 14.14
C LYS A 135 -17.78 -6.03 13.70
N LYS A 136 -18.41 -6.80 14.60
CA LYS A 136 -19.70 -7.43 14.33
C LYS A 136 -20.82 -6.41 14.13
N ARG A 137 -20.79 -5.29 14.86
CA ARG A 137 -21.76 -4.21 14.71
C ARG A 137 -21.58 -3.45 13.39
N ALA A 138 -20.34 -3.23 12.97
CA ALA A 138 -20.02 -2.63 11.67
C ALA A 138 -20.50 -3.52 10.51
N LEU A 139 -20.32 -4.85 10.62
CA LEU A 139 -20.79 -5.81 9.62
C LEU A 139 -22.34 -5.95 9.59
N LYS A 140 -23.03 -5.71 10.72
CA LYS A 140 -24.50 -5.75 10.82
C LYS A 140 -25.15 -4.41 10.46
N ARG A 141 -24.42 -3.30 10.40
CA ARG A 141 -24.94 -2.12 9.77
C ARG A 141 -25.11 -2.43 8.29
N PRO A 142 -26.36 -2.34 7.75
CA PRO A 142 -26.49 -2.37 6.31
C PRO A 142 -25.52 -1.30 5.80
N PRO A 143 -24.77 -1.56 4.71
CA PRO A 143 -24.00 -0.51 4.09
C PRO A 143 -24.97 0.67 4.03
N LYS A 144 -24.62 1.81 4.64
CA LYS A 144 -25.27 3.04 4.27
C LYS A 144 -25.09 3.01 2.75
N GLU A 145 -26.15 2.65 2.04
CA GLU A 145 -26.26 3.01 0.66
C GLU A 145 -26.07 4.52 0.69
N ALA A 146 -24.80 4.92 0.63
CA ALA A 146 -24.48 6.21 0.11
C ALA A 146 -25.26 6.18 -1.19
N MET A 147 -26.33 6.97 -1.28
CA MET A 147 -26.93 7.30 -2.56
C MET A 147 -25.71 7.70 -3.39
N LYS A 148 -25.21 6.71 -4.15
CA LYS A 148 -24.09 6.93 -5.06
C LYS A 148 -24.60 8.06 -5.93
N SER A 149 -24.01 9.24 -5.79
CA SER A 149 -24.38 10.35 -6.65
C SER A 149 -24.24 9.84 -8.08
N THR A 150 -25.06 10.29 -8.99
CA THR A 150 -24.96 9.92 -10.42
C THR A 150 -23.53 10.11 -10.94
N ALA A 151 -22.78 11.07 -10.39
CA ALA A 151 -21.37 11.29 -10.63
C ALA A 151 -20.49 10.12 -10.17
N SER A 152 -20.75 9.52 -9.00
CA SER A 152 -19.97 8.36 -8.49
C SER A 152 -20.21 7.12 -9.33
N LEU A 153 -21.45 6.90 -9.83
CA LEU A 153 -21.76 5.82 -10.76
C LEU A 153 -21.07 6.02 -12.11
N ALA A 154 -21.04 7.25 -12.61
CA ALA A 154 -20.37 7.56 -13.88
C ALA A 154 -18.84 7.31 -13.78
N VAL A 155 -18.21 7.66 -12.67
CA VAL A 155 -16.77 7.38 -12.41
C VAL A 155 -16.50 5.87 -12.34
N GLU A 156 -17.38 5.10 -11.68
CA GLU A 156 -17.22 3.64 -11.58
C GLU A 156 -17.37 2.98 -12.97
N MET A 157 -18.35 3.40 -13.76
CA MET A 157 -18.50 2.94 -15.14
C MET A 157 -17.32 3.30 -16.04
N ALA A 158 -16.76 4.50 -15.89
CA ALA A 158 -15.58 4.93 -16.66
C ALA A 158 -14.33 4.10 -16.28
N LYS A 159 -14.15 3.75 -15.01
CA LYS A 159 -13.08 2.85 -14.56
C LYS A 159 -13.22 1.45 -15.16
N ASP A 160 -14.43 0.90 -15.15
CA ASP A 160 -14.69 -0.42 -15.74
C ASP A 160 -14.45 -0.44 -17.25
N GLN A 161 -14.82 0.62 -17.96
CA GLN A 161 -14.51 0.77 -19.37
C GLN A 161 -12.99 0.83 -19.60
N ARG A 162 -12.26 1.58 -18.78
CA ARG A 162 -10.80 1.69 -18.89
C ARG A 162 -10.09 0.38 -18.62
N ILE A 163 -10.56 -0.39 -17.65
CA ILE A 163 -10.03 -1.73 -17.36
C ILE A 163 -10.20 -2.65 -18.58
N ARG A 164 -11.40 -2.70 -19.16
CA ARG A 164 -11.64 -3.52 -20.36
C ARG A 164 -10.76 -3.10 -21.55
N GLN A 165 -10.58 -1.80 -21.74
CA GLN A 165 -9.70 -1.27 -22.80
C GLN A 165 -8.26 -1.75 -22.59
N LEU A 166 -7.73 -1.63 -21.36
CA LEU A 166 -6.38 -2.07 -21.05
C LEU A 166 -6.19 -3.58 -21.17
N GLU A 167 -7.21 -4.38 -20.86
CA GLU A 167 -7.19 -5.83 -21.05
C GLU A 167 -7.12 -6.20 -22.54
N GLU A 168 -7.86 -5.48 -23.39
CA GLU A 168 -7.84 -5.66 -24.83
C GLU A 168 -6.48 -5.26 -25.42
N ASP A 169 -5.96 -4.10 -25.04
CA ASP A 169 -4.64 -3.62 -25.46
C ASP A 169 -3.52 -4.62 -25.05
N LEU A 170 -3.58 -5.17 -23.84
CA LEU A 170 -2.65 -6.21 -23.38
C LEU A 170 -2.75 -7.49 -24.20
N LYS A 171 -3.94 -7.88 -24.61
CA LYS A 171 -4.16 -9.05 -25.45
C LYS A 171 -3.57 -8.85 -26.84
N ASP A 172 -3.73 -7.67 -27.41
CA ASP A 172 -3.17 -7.36 -28.72
C ASP A 172 -1.65 -7.25 -28.69
N LEU A 173 -1.07 -6.60 -27.67
CA LEU A 173 0.37 -6.57 -27.46
C LEU A 173 0.97 -7.96 -27.32
N ARG A 174 0.31 -8.89 -26.63
CA ARG A 174 0.75 -10.27 -26.53
C ARG A 174 0.80 -10.96 -27.91
N ARG A 175 -0.23 -10.76 -28.73
CA ARG A 175 -0.27 -11.32 -30.09
C ARG A 175 0.84 -10.76 -30.97
N GLU A 176 1.09 -9.45 -30.89
CA GLU A 176 2.20 -8.82 -31.62
C GLU A 176 3.56 -9.36 -31.17
N HIS A 177 3.75 -9.47 -29.86
CA HIS A 177 4.97 -10.04 -29.30
C HIS A 177 5.21 -11.49 -29.76
N GLU A 178 4.17 -12.33 -29.76
CA GLU A 178 4.25 -13.70 -30.27
C GLU A 178 4.60 -13.72 -31.76
N SER A 179 3.97 -12.87 -32.55
CA SER A 179 4.25 -12.72 -34.00
C SER A 179 5.70 -12.30 -34.24
N LEU A 180 6.19 -11.29 -33.53
CA LEU A 180 7.56 -10.81 -33.60
C LEU A 180 8.56 -11.90 -33.18
N THR A 181 8.27 -12.64 -32.11
CA THR A 181 9.10 -13.74 -31.64
C THR A 181 9.18 -14.85 -32.68
N HIS A 182 8.06 -15.15 -33.35
CA HIS A 182 8.04 -16.14 -34.44
C HIS A 182 8.88 -15.68 -35.65
N ARG A 183 8.72 -14.43 -36.09
CA ARG A 183 9.53 -13.84 -37.18
C ARG A 183 11.03 -13.84 -36.83
N TYR A 184 11.36 -13.47 -35.58
CA TYR A 184 12.76 -13.50 -35.13
C TYR A 184 13.37 -14.91 -35.20
N ARG A 185 12.62 -15.92 -34.75
CA ARG A 185 13.05 -17.32 -34.87
C ARG A 185 13.27 -17.74 -36.33
N GLN A 186 12.36 -17.39 -37.22
CA GLN A 186 12.53 -17.70 -38.65
C GLN A 186 13.76 -17.03 -39.24
N LEU A 187 13.99 -15.75 -38.96
CA LEU A 187 15.18 -15.02 -39.41
C LEU A 187 16.46 -15.62 -38.86
N SER A 188 16.47 -16.00 -37.57
CA SER A 188 17.66 -16.64 -36.97
C SER A 188 17.98 -17.99 -37.58
N LEU A 189 16.97 -18.79 -37.95
CA LEU A 189 17.16 -20.06 -38.66
C LEU A 189 17.73 -19.84 -40.07
N HIS A 190 17.19 -18.87 -40.83
CA HIS A 190 17.73 -18.55 -42.16
C HIS A 190 19.19 -18.05 -42.12
N LEU A 191 19.56 -17.29 -41.10
CA LEU A 191 20.94 -16.84 -40.93
C LEU A 191 21.88 -18.01 -40.60
N GLN A 192 21.41 -18.98 -39.80
CA GLN A 192 22.20 -20.18 -39.48
C GLN A 192 22.37 -21.10 -40.70
N GLU A 193 21.37 -21.18 -41.57
CA GLU A 193 21.45 -21.99 -42.81
C GLU A 193 22.34 -21.31 -43.85
N GLY A 194 22.34 -19.99 -43.94
CA GLY A 194 23.17 -19.20 -44.87
C GLY A 194 24.66 -19.17 -44.53
N THR A 195 25.07 -19.58 -43.33
CA THR A 195 26.46 -19.57 -42.85
C THR A 195 27.17 -20.92 -42.97
N LYS A 196 26.58 -21.94 -43.65
CA LYS A 196 27.31 -23.19 -43.92
C LYS A 196 28.41 -22.90 -44.91
N PRO A 197 29.70 -23.04 -44.55
CA PRO A 197 30.81 -22.83 -45.48
C PRO A 197 30.78 -23.91 -46.57
N THR A 198 30.65 -23.48 -47.81
CA THR A 198 30.84 -24.38 -48.97
C THR A 198 32.31 -24.76 -49.04
N VAL A 199 32.63 -25.93 -48.51
CA VAL A 199 33.98 -26.50 -48.67
C VAL A 199 34.17 -26.92 -50.14
N VAL A 200 34.82 -26.05 -50.93
CA VAL A 200 35.26 -26.38 -52.28
C VAL A 200 36.49 -27.24 -52.15
N VAL A 201 36.30 -28.56 -52.28
CA VAL A 201 37.40 -29.51 -52.41
C VAL A 201 37.89 -29.38 -53.86
N LYS A 202 39.03 -28.70 -54.08
CA LYS A 202 39.78 -28.82 -55.37
C LYS A 202 40.48 -30.19 -55.42
N LYS A 203 40.17 -30.93 -56.46
CA LYS A 203 40.99 -32.14 -56.90
C LYS A 203 42.21 -31.70 -57.64
#